data_deff24b7af60c3f9ae3550976a5d5203
#
_entry.id   deff24b7af60c3f9ae3550976a5d5203
#
_cell.length_a   1.000
_cell.length_b   1.000
_cell.length_c   1.000
_cell.angle_alpha   90.00
_cell.angle_beta   90.00
_cell.angle_gamma   90.00
#
_symmetry.space_group_name_H-M   'P 1'
#
loop_
_entity.id
_entity.type
_entity.pdbx_description
1 polymer ?
#
loop_
_entity_poly.entity_id
_entity_poly.type
_entity_poly.pdbx_seq_one_letter_code
_entity_poly.pdbx_strand_id
1 'polypeptide(L)'
;MTKVLLVDDDEMGCDMLSRRLVRRGFEVIVAVDGKQAIEAARREKPEIILMDMSLPVMDGWEATKCIKSDDATRGASVIGLSARTLSGDREKATAAGCDDYDIKPIEFDRLVGKIERILGLAKIQVR
;
A
#
# COMPACT_ATOMS: atom_id res chain seq x y z
N MET A 1 -13.33 0.79 -11.32
CA MET A 1 -11.95 1.28 -11.11
C MET A 1 -11.35 0.68 -9.87
N THR A 2 -10.13 0.20 -9.96
CA THR A 2 -9.45 -0.34 -8.79
C THR A 2 -9.13 0.77 -7.80
N LYS A 3 -9.50 0.58 -6.56
CA LYS A 3 -9.31 1.57 -5.51
C LYS A 3 -8.03 1.27 -4.73
N VAL A 4 -7.15 2.25 -4.67
CA VAL A 4 -5.85 2.17 -3.99
C VAL A 4 -5.85 3.12 -2.81
N LEU A 5 -5.49 2.62 -1.64
CA LEU A 5 -5.25 3.47 -0.47
C LEU A 5 -3.74 3.68 -0.37
N LEU A 6 -3.30 4.92 -0.49
CA LEU A 6 -1.89 5.29 -0.38
C LEU A 6 -1.64 5.91 0.98
N VAL A 7 -0.79 5.29 1.78
CA VAL A 7 -0.51 5.73 3.14
C VAL A 7 0.94 6.19 3.23
N ASP A 8 1.13 7.49 3.40
CA ASP A 8 2.45 8.09 3.46
C ASP A 8 2.31 9.47 4.10
N ASP A 9 3.24 9.85 4.95
CA ASP A 9 3.23 11.16 5.59
C ASP A 9 4.04 12.21 4.81
N ASP A 10 4.72 11.80 3.74
CA ASP A 10 5.42 12.72 2.85
C ASP A 10 4.44 13.29 1.84
N GLU A 11 3.97 14.50 2.10
CA GLU A 11 2.91 15.11 1.31
C GLU A 11 3.27 15.23 -0.16
N MET A 12 4.48 15.67 -0.46
CA MET A 12 4.92 15.86 -1.84
C MET A 12 5.05 14.53 -2.58
N GLY A 13 5.68 13.55 -1.95
CA GLY A 13 5.83 12.23 -2.55
C GLY A 13 4.50 11.55 -2.77
N CYS A 14 3.58 11.71 -1.81
CA CYS A 14 2.23 11.16 -1.88
C CYS A 14 1.44 11.78 -3.04
N ASP A 15 1.54 13.09 -3.20
CA ASP A 15 0.86 13.78 -4.29
C ASP A 15 1.38 13.33 -5.66
N MET A 16 2.69 13.21 -5.81
CA MET A 16 3.30 12.77 -7.06
C MET A 16 2.87 11.35 -7.42
N LEU A 17 2.94 10.44 -6.47
CA LEU A 17 2.59 9.05 -6.71
C LEU A 17 1.10 8.91 -7.00
N SER A 18 0.28 9.62 -6.24
CA SER A 18 -1.16 9.60 -6.41
C SER A 18 -1.57 10.04 -7.83
N ARG A 19 -0.96 11.11 -8.33
CA ARG A 19 -1.24 11.58 -9.69
C ARG A 19 -0.88 10.56 -10.75
N ARG A 20 0.25 9.88 -10.57
CA ARG A 20 0.69 8.87 -11.53
C ARG A 20 -0.24 7.66 -11.51
N LEU A 21 -0.69 7.26 -10.34
CA LEU A 21 -1.64 6.15 -10.22
C LEU A 21 -2.98 6.49 -10.86
N VAL A 22 -3.46 7.71 -10.65
CA VAL A 22 -4.72 8.14 -11.28
C VAL A 22 -4.61 8.09 -12.80
N ARG A 23 -3.48 8.51 -13.36
CA ARG A 23 -3.28 8.43 -14.81
C ARG A 23 -3.30 7.00 -15.33
N ARG A 24 -2.93 6.04 -14.50
CA ARG A 24 -2.95 4.62 -14.87
C ARG A 24 -4.32 4.00 -14.69
N GLY A 25 -5.32 4.78 -14.26
CA GLY A 25 -6.69 4.31 -14.15
C GLY A 25 -7.10 3.85 -12.76
N PHE A 26 -6.29 4.12 -11.75
CA PHE A 26 -6.66 3.77 -10.37
C PHE A 26 -7.40 4.92 -9.70
N GLU A 27 -8.29 4.57 -8.79
CA GLU A 27 -8.89 5.54 -7.89
C GLU A 27 -8.03 5.56 -6.62
N VAL A 28 -7.57 6.74 -6.18
CA VAL A 28 -6.61 6.84 -5.09
C VAL A 28 -7.20 7.59 -3.90
N ILE A 29 -7.07 7.00 -2.73
CA ILE A 29 -7.41 7.62 -1.46
C ILE A 29 -6.11 7.73 -0.67
N VAL A 30 -5.92 8.84 0.04
CA VAL A 30 -4.68 9.11 0.75
C VAL A 30 -4.93 9.15 2.26
N ALA A 31 -4.04 8.53 3.02
CA ALA A 31 -3.99 8.65 4.47
C ALA A 31 -2.56 9.03 4.86
N VAL A 32 -2.40 9.76 5.96
CA VAL A 32 -1.09 10.29 6.33
C VAL A 32 -0.48 9.62 7.56
N ASP A 33 -1.22 8.75 8.23
CA ASP A 33 -0.69 7.98 9.35
C ASP A 33 -1.44 6.66 9.46
N GLY A 34 -0.97 5.80 10.38
CA GLY A 34 -1.52 4.47 10.52
C GLY A 34 -2.97 4.46 10.98
N LYS A 35 -3.34 5.39 11.84
CA LYS A 35 -4.71 5.48 12.33
C LYS A 35 -5.67 5.85 11.21
N GLN A 36 -5.30 6.86 10.43
CA GLN A 36 -6.09 7.24 9.26
C GLN A 36 -6.18 6.11 8.25
N ALA A 37 -5.11 5.34 8.11
CA ALA A 37 -5.09 4.20 7.19
C ALA A 37 -6.14 3.17 7.58
N ILE A 38 -6.23 2.85 8.87
CA ILE A 38 -7.21 1.88 9.35
C ILE A 38 -8.63 2.39 9.10
N GLU A 39 -8.88 3.66 9.43
CA GLU A 39 -10.20 4.26 9.23
C GLU A 39 -10.59 4.29 7.75
N ALA A 40 -9.64 4.69 6.89
CA ALA A 40 -9.89 4.74 5.47
C ALA A 40 -10.13 3.35 4.89
N ALA A 41 -9.39 2.35 5.35
CA ALA A 41 -9.57 0.98 4.89
C ALA A 41 -10.97 0.47 5.21
N ARG A 42 -11.48 0.80 6.39
CA ARG A 42 -12.83 0.40 6.78
C ARG A 42 -13.90 1.11 5.96
N ARG A 43 -13.71 2.41 5.73
CA ARG A 43 -14.70 3.23 5.04
C ARG A 43 -14.72 2.99 3.55
N GLU A 44 -13.54 2.95 2.95
CA GLU A 44 -13.40 2.96 1.50
C GLU A 44 -13.28 1.57 0.90
N LYS A 45 -12.90 0.59 1.68
CA LYS A 45 -12.71 -0.80 1.24
C LYS A 45 -11.86 -0.91 -0.01
N PRO A 46 -10.62 -0.41 0.06
CA PRO A 46 -9.73 -0.46 -1.10
C PRO A 46 -9.33 -1.90 -1.43
N GLU A 47 -9.02 -2.15 -2.70
CA GLU A 47 -8.53 -3.46 -3.11
C GLU A 47 -7.06 -3.63 -2.75
N ILE A 48 -6.31 -2.52 -2.71
CA ILE A 48 -4.91 -2.58 -2.37
C ILE A 48 -4.50 -1.37 -1.54
N ILE A 49 -3.57 -1.59 -0.62
CA ILE A 49 -3.04 -0.56 0.26
C ILE A 49 -1.54 -0.49 0.06
N LEU A 50 -1.04 0.70 -0.26
CA LEU A 50 0.41 0.97 -0.33
C LEU A 50 0.79 1.62 0.98
N MET A 51 1.47 0.87 1.84
CA MET A 51 1.68 1.26 3.25
C MET A 51 3.14 1.62 3.51
N ASP A 52 3.40 2.89 3.78
CA ASP A 52 4.72 3.31 4.26
C ASP A 52 4.94 2.72 5.65
N MET A 53 6.08 2.07 5.84
CA MET A 53 6.38 1.41 7.12
C MET A 53 6.85 2.40 8.19
N SER A 54 7.30 3.60 7.80
CA SER A 54 7.83 4.61 8.73
C SER A 54 6.83 5.75 8.89
N LEU A 55 5.73 5.49 9.58
CA LEU A 55 4.67 6.48 9.76
C LEU A 55 4.67 7.06 11.17
N PRO A 56 4.17 8.30 11.34
CA PRO A 56 3.98 8.84 12.68
C PRO A 56 2.74 8.24 13.33
N VAL A 57 2.59 8.41 14.64
CA VAL A 57 1.46 8.00 15.47
C VAL A 57 1.40 6.48 15.60
N MET A 58 1.15 5.79 14.51
CA MET A 58 1.12 4.33 14.45
C MET A 58 1.86 3.94 13.18
N ASP A 59 2.95 3.19 13.30
CA ASP A 59 3.76 2.84 12.15
C ASP A 59 3.05 1.84 11.23
N GLY A 60 3.62 1.66 10.04
CA GLY A 60 3.00 0.81 9.03
C GLY A 60 2.94 -0.66 9.41
N TRP A 61 3.88 -1.15 10.22
CA TRP A 61 3.86 -2.54 10.69
C TRP A 61 2.61 -2.80 11.52
N GLU A 62 2.36 -1.90 12.47
CA GLU A 62 1.24 -2.03 13.37
C GLU A 62 -0.09 -1.83 12.65
N ALA A 63 -0.15 -0.82 11.77
CA ALA A 63 -1.35 -0.57 10.99
C ALA A 63 -1.70 -1.77 10.13
N THR A 64 -0.70 -2.39 9.49
CA THR A 64 -0.93 -3.59 8.69
C THR A 64 -1.48 -4.74 9.53
N LYS A 65 -0.92 -4.95 10.71
CA LYS A 65 -1.45 -5.99 11.60
C LYS A 65 -2.90 -5.76 11.95
N CYS A 66 -3.27 -4.51 12.25
CA CYS A 66 -4.66 -4.17 12.55
C CYS A 66 -5.57 -4.43 11.36
N ILE A 67 -5.15 -4.01 10.17
CA ILE A 67 -5.94 -4.19 8.95
C ILE A 67 -6.14 -5.68 8.66
N LYS A 68 -5.09 -6.47 8.79
CA LYS A 68 -5.17 -7.90 8.48
C LYS A 68 -5.89 -8.71 9.56
N SER A 69 -6.06 -8.14 10.75
CA SER A 69 -6.77 -8.80 11.84
C SER A 69 -8.26 -8.49 11.89
N ASP A 70 -8.70 -7.50 11.12
CA ASP A 70 -10.08 -7.03 11.15
C ASP A 70 -10.84 -7.63 9.96
N ASP A 71 -11.93 -8.33 10.24
CA ASP A 71 -12.74 -8.96 9.20
C ASP A 71 -13.20 -7.97 8.14
N ALA A 72 -13.42 -6.71 8.52
CA ALA A 72 -13.88 -5.68 7.60
C ALA A 72 -12.82 -5.24 6.61
N THR A 73 -11.53 -5.44 6.92
CA THR A 73 -10.44 -4.89 6.10
C THR A 73 -9.43 -5.93 5.63
N ARG A 74 -9.43 -7.13 6.19
CA ARG A 74 -8.37 -8.11 5.90
C ARG A 74 -8.33 -8.57 4.45
N GLY A 75 -9.39 -8.32 3.69
CA GLY A 75 -9.43 -8.68 2.28
C GLY A 75 -8.59 -7.79 1.38
N ALA A 76 -8.19 -6.61 1.88
CA ALA A 76 -7.33 -5.72 1.11
C ALA A 76 -5.91 -6.28 1.06
N SER A 77 -5.27 -6.21 -0.10
CA SER A 77 -3.87 -6.59 -0.23
C SER A 77 -2.99 -5.43 0.24
N VAL A 78 -1.88 -5.71 0.90
CA VAL A 78 -1.00 -4.66 1.42
C VAL A 78 0.39 -4.84 0.84
N ILE A 79 0.91 -3.78 0.21
CA ILE A 79 2.31 -3.70 -0.20
C ILE A 79 3.01 -2.75 0.76
N GLY A 80 3.97 -3.26 1.53
CA GLY A 80 4.76 -2.43 2.42
C GLY A 80 5.81 -1.66 1.66
N LEU A 81 5.99 -0.38 1.98
CA LEU A 81 7.00 0.47 1.36
C LEU A 81 7.98 0.93 2.42
N SER A 82 9.27 0.77 2.16
CA SER A 82 10.30 1.14 3.13
C SER A 82 11.46 1.81 2.43
N ALA A 83 12.07 2.79 3.10
CA ALA A 83 13.27 3.45 2.60
C ALA A 83 14.51 2.58 2.79
N ARG A 84 14.38 1.46 3.47
CA ARG A 84 15.52 0.61 3.81
C ARG A 84 15.49 -0.70 3.08
N THR A 85 16.70 -1.20 2.78
CA THR A 85 16.87 -2.53 2.21
C THR A 85 17.57 -3.46 3.18
N LEU A 86 17.60 -3.09 4.48
CA LEU A 86 18.28 -3.88 5.49
C LEU A 86 17.62 -5.24 5.64
N SER A 87 18.46 -6.22 5.91
CA SER A 87 18.01 -7.56 6.20
C SER A 87 17.06 -7.51 7.41
N GLY A 88 15.96 -8.21 7.32
CA GLY A 88 14.96 -8.20 8.38
C GLY A 88 13.73 -7.35 8.07
N ASP A 89 13.84 -6.31 7.23
CA ASP A 89 12.67 -5.48 6.90
C ASP A 89 11.64 -6.26 6.11
N ARG A 90 12.08 -7.08 5.18
CA ARG A 90 11.18 -7.92 4.40
C ARG A 90 10.47 -8.94 5.31
N GLU A 91 11.20 -9.53 6.25
CA GLU A 91 10.62 -10.47 7.20
C GLU A 91 9.61 -9.80 8.11
N LYS A 92 9.89 -8.56 8.53
CA LYS A 92 8.95 -7.78 9.33
C LYS A 92 7.67 -7.50 8.55
N ALA A 93 7.79 -7.14 7.28
CA ALA A 93 6.64 -6.88 6.44
C ALA A 93 5.78 -8.14 6.31
N THR A 94 6.40 -9.28 6.05
CA THR A 94 5.70 -10.55 5.95
C THR A 94 5.03 -10.92 7.28
N ALA A 95 5.74 -10.75 8.38
CA ALA A 95 5.20 -11.07 9.71
C ALA A 95 4.02 -10.17 10.07
N ALA A 96 4.00 -8.93 9.58
CA ALA A 96 2.88 -8.02 9.81
C ALA A 96 1.68 -8.35 8.93
N GLY A 97 1.86 -9.16 7.90
CA GLY A 97 0.78 -9.58 7.00
C GLY A 97 0.79 -8.90 5.65
N CYS A 98 1.89 -8.23 5.29
CA CYS A 98 2.00 -7.64 3.96
C CYS A 98 2.02 -8.73 2.89
N ASP A 99 1.34 -8.47 1.80
CA ASP A 99 1.29 -9.41 0.67
C ASP A 99 2.51 -9.25 -0.23
N ASP A 100 3.12 -8.09 -0.22
CA ASP A 100 4.36 -7.83 -0.94
C ASP A 100 5.08 -6.66 -0.28
N TYR A 101 6.23 -6.30 -0.80
CA TYR A 101 7.12 -5.32 -0.20
C TYR A 101 7.89 -4.64 -1.32
N ASP A 102 8.11 -3.34 -1.19
CA ASP A 102 8.93 -2.60 -2.13
C ASP A 102 9.75 -1.55 -1.39
N ILE A 103 10.72 -0.98 -2.07
CA ILE A 103 11.66 -0.06 -1.46
C ILE A 103 11.52 1.33 -2.09
N LYS A 104 11.88 2.34 -1.31
CA LYS A 104 11.97 3.72 -1.79
C LYS A 104 13.41 4.02 -2.18
N PRO A 105 13.66 4.84 -3.17
CA PRO A 105 12.64 5.60 -3.92
C PRO A 105 11.81 4.70 -4.81
N ILE A 106 10.54 5.07 -4.97
CA ILE A 106 9.59 4.29 -5.73
C ILE A 106 10.00 4.26 -7.21
N GLU A 107 10.11 3.05 -7.75
CA GLU A 107 10.24 2.87 -9.19
C GLU A 107 8.83 2.53 -9.67
N PHE A 108 8.19 3.46 -10.38
CA PHE A 108 6.76 3.42 -10.63
C PHE A 108 6.32 2.18 -11.38
N ASP A 109 7.03 1.80 -12.46
CA ASP A 109 6.63 0.66 -13.27
C ASP A 109 6.74 -0.65 -12.49
N ARG A 110 7.76 -0.75 -11.65
CA ARG A 110 7.92 -1.93 -10.79
C ARG A 110 6.78 -2.01 -9.78
N LEU A 111 6.41 -0.87 -9.18
CA LEU A 111 5.32 -0.85 -8.21
C LEU A 111 3.99 -1.21 -8.86
N VAL A 112 3.69 -0.63 -10.02
CA VAL A 112 2.46 -0.94 -10.75
C VAL A 112 2.44 -2.41 -11.15
N GLY A 113 3.57 -2.96 -11.55
CA GLY A 113 3.66 -4.39 -11.87
C GLY A 113 3.31 -5.27 -10.68
N LYS A 114 3.73 -4.88 -9.48
CA LYS A 114 3.37 -5.63 -8.26
C LYS A 114 1.88 -5.52 -7.97
N ILE A 115 1.30 -4.34 -8.14
CA ILE A 115 -0.13 -4.13 -7.95
C ILE A 115 -0.92 -5.02 -8.91
N GLU A 116 -0.56 -4.98 -10.18
CA GLU A 116 -1.25 -5.75 -11.21
C GLU A 116 -1.14 -7.25 -10.96
N ARG A 117 0.02 -7.70 -10.55
CA ARG A 117 0.22 -9.12 -10.27
C ARG A 117 -0.62 -9.58 -9.08
N ILE A 118 -0.64 -8.80 -8.02
CA ILE A 118 -1.41 -9.16 -6.82
C ILE A 118 -2.90 -9.20 -7.13
N LEU A 119 -3.40 -8.24 -7.91
CA LEU A 119 -4.81 -8.15 -8.23
C LEU A 119 -5.21 -8.96 -9.46
N GLY A 120 -4.25 -9.57 -10.13
CA GLY A 120 -4.50 -10.37 -11.32
C GLY A 120 -4.78 -9.58 -12.58
N LEU A 121 -4.54 -8.28 -12.56
CA LEU A 121 -4.88 -7.41 -13.69
C LEU A 121 -3.95 -7.60 -14.89
N ALA A 122 -2.69 -7.90 -14.64
CA ALA A 122 -1.71 -8.09 -15.71
C ALA A 122 -2.09 -9.23 -16.63
N LYS A 123 -2.74 -10.25 -16.11
CA LYS A 123 -3.16 -11.40 -16.90
C LYS A 123 -4.17 -11.02 -17.97
N ILE A 124 -5.00 -10.05 -17.66
CA ILE A 124 -6.03 -9.58 -18.58
C ILE A 124 -5.38 -8.80 -19.72
N GLN A 125 -4.36 -8.04 -19.42
CA GLN A 125 -3.71 -7.17 -20.38
C GLN A 125 -2.79 -7.87 -21.36
N VAL A 126 -2.36 -9.05 -21.03
CA VAL A 126 -1.43 -9.80 -21.86
C VAL A 126 -2.11 -10.34 -23.12
N ARG A 127 -3.39 -10.33 -23.17
CA ARG A 127 -4.12 -10.80 -24.34
C ARG A 127 -3.92 -9.89 -25.51
#